data_e9a149b6bf0ceb962d27c0c32d758da4
#
_entry.id   e9a149b6bf0ceb962d27c0c32d758da4
#
_cell.length_a   1.000
_cell.length_b   1.000
_cell.length_c   1.000
_cell.angle_alpha   90.00
_cell.angle_beta   90.00
_cell.angle_gamma   90.00
#
_symmetry.space_group_name_H-M   'P 1'
#
loop_
_entity.id
_entity.type
_entity.pdbx_description
1 polymer ?
#
loop_
_entity_poly.entity_id
_entity_poly.type
_entity_poly.pdbx_seq_one_letter_code
_entity_poly.pdbx_strand_id
1 'polypeptide(L)'
;DYIPPKPSMILQLHRDLYKFSGMSYGGNYKAADNVIAETDAQGNKTIRFQPVPAWETPEAVEALCRAYEEAVGAGEMDPLLLIPMFVLDFLCIHPFNDGNGRMSRLLTLLLLYRAGYIVGKYISIEKLIEESKETYYEALQQSSLNWHEAANDYAPFVRYTLGVVAAAYQEFSVRVQALSASGMSKPDRIREV
;
A
#
# COMPACT_ATOMS: atom_id res chain seq x y z
N ASP A 1 -3.82 -16.55 -8.94
CA ASP A 1 -4.18 -15.11 -8.88
C ASP A 1 -4.62 -14.64 -7.49
N TYR A 2 -4.73 -15.53 -6.49
CA TYR A 2 -5.27 -15.19 -5.17
C TYR A 2 -4.28 -15.53 -4.06
N ILE A 3 -3.20 -14.73 -3.98
CA ILE A 3 -2.20 -14.91 -2.94
C ILE A 3 -2.72 -14.22 -1.66
N PRO A 4 -2.97 -14.96 -0.57
CA PRO A 4 -3.39 -14.36 0.69
C PRO A 4 -2.23 -13.59 1.32
N PRO A 5 -2.47 -12.50 2.07
CA PRO A 5 -1.43 -11.76 2.76
C PRO A 5 -0.92 -12.55 3.97
N LYS A 6 0.01 -13.47 3.72
CA LYS A 6 0.72 -14.26 4.75
C LYS A 6 2.12 -13.71 4.97
N PRO A 7 2.70 -13.84 6.17
CA PRO A 7 4.07 -13.41 6.44
C PRO A 7 5.09 -13.92 5.43
N SER A 8 5.01 -15.21 5.07
CA SER A 8 5.92 -15.82 4.09
C SER A 8 5.81 -15.21 2.69
N MET A 9 4.59 -14.83 2.27
CA MET A 9 4.35 -14.17 1.00
C MET A 9 4.90 -12.74 1.01
N ILE A 10 4.69 -12.00 2.10
CA ILE A 10 5.23 -10.64 2.27
C ILE A 10 6.76 -10.66 2.20
N LEU A 11 7.40 -11.61 2.89
CA LEU A 11 8.86 -11.79 2.83
C LEU A 11 9.34 -12.17 1.42
N GLN A 12 8.62 -13.03 0.71
CA GLN A 12 8.95 -13.39 -0.66
C GLN A 12 8.83 -12.20 -1.61
N LEU A 13 7.75 -11.43 -1.55
CA LEU A 13 7.58 -10.22 -2.36
C LEU A 13 8.69 -9.20 -2.09
N HIS A 14 9.08 -9.02 -0.84
CA HIS A 14 10.19 -8.15 -0.48
C HIS A 14 11.52 -8.69 -1.03
N ARG A 15 11.76 -10.00 -1.02
CA ARG A 15 12.93 -10.62 -1.65
C ARG A 15 12.95 -10.37 -3.16
N ASP A 16 11.80 -10.55 -3.81
CA ASP A 16 11.68 -10.35 -5.25
C ASP A 16 11.86 -8.88 -5.64
N LEU A 17 11.38 -7.94 -4.82
CA LEU A 17 11.60 -6.49 -4.99
C LEU A 17 13.09 -6.14 -5.02
N TYR A 18 13.92 -6.86 -4.27
CA TYR A 18 15.36 -6.60 -4.17
C TYR A 18 16.24 -7.56 -4.98
N LYS A 19 15.64 -8.51 -5.70
CA LYS A 19 16.36 -9.58 -6.41
C LYS A 19 17.48 -9.09 -7.34
N PHE A 20 17.30 -7.91 -7.95
CA PHE A 20 18.25 -7.34 -8.90
C PHE A 20 18.97 -6.11 -8.37
N SER A 21 18.81 -5.77 -7.10
CA SER A 21 19.40 -4.55 -6.50
C SER A 21 20.81 -4.77 -5.95
N GLY A 22 21.30 -6.00 -5.86
CA GLY A 22 22.56 -6.35 -5.18
C GLY A 22 22.50 -6.27 -3.66
N MET A 23 21.34 -5.98 -3.07
CA MET A 23 21.16 -5.85 -1.62
C MET A 23 20.86 -7.21 -0.99
N SER A 24 21.52 -7.53 0.13
CA SER A 24 21.43 -8.84 0.81
C SER A 24 20.24 -8.95 1.79
N TYR A 25 19.56 -7.86 2.10
CA TYR A 25 18.49 -7.85 3.11
C TYR A 25 17.09 -8.15 2.55
N GLY A 26 16.96 -8.39 1.25
CA GLY A 26 15.68 -8.76 0.63
C GLY A 26 15.06 -10.00 1.25
N GLY A 27 13.80 -9.91 1.68
CA GLY A 27 13.06 -11.02 2.28
C GLY A 27 13.35 -11.29 3.75
N ASN A 28 13.99 -10.35 4.46
CA ASN A 28 14.22 -10.42 5.90
C ASN A 28 13.58 -9.24 6.61
N TYR A 29 13.02 -9.49 7.79
CA TYR A 29 12.59 -8.41 8.67
C TYR A 29 13.77 -7.59 9.15
N LYS A 30 13.51 -6.37 9.61
CA LYS A 30 14.52 -5.51 10.21
C LYS A 30 15.15 -6.17 11.44
N ALA A 31 16.48 -6.05 11.56
CA ALA A 31 17.24 -6.61 12.66
C ALA A 31 17.47 -5.60 13.80
N ALA A 32 17.24 -4.33 13.54
CA ALA A 32 17.35 -3.23 14.51
C ALA A 32 16.13 -2.31 14.36
N ASP A 33 15.83 -1.59 15.44
CA ASP A 33 14.75 -0.63 15.43
C ASP A 33 15.02 0.49 14.42
N ASN A 34 13.98 0.88 13.72
CA ASN A 34 13.99 1.98 12.77
C ASN A 34 13.06 3.10 13.24
N VAL A 35 13.25 4.28 12.67
CA VAL A 35 12.39 5.44 12.92
C VAL A 35 11.95 6.03 11.59
N ILE A 36 10.75 6.56 11.54
CA ILE A 36 10.28 7.38 10.43
C ILE A 36 10.52 8.82 10.81
N ALA A 37 11.48 9.46 10.11
CA ALA A 37 11.88 10.84 10.36
C ALA A 37 11.56 11.71 9.15
N GLU A 38 11.21 12.96 9.42
CA GLU A 38 11.12 14.03 8.43
C GLU A 38 12.32 14.97 8.57
N THR A 39 12.78 15.48 7.45
CA THR A 39 13.84 16.49 7.42
C THR A 39 13.21 17.79 6.91
N ASP A 40 13.26 18.84 7.70
CA ASP A 40 12.78 20.16 7.30
C ASP A 40 13.70 20.82 6.26
N ALA A 41 13.28 21.96 5.72
CA ALA A 41 14.04 22.73 4.74
C ALA A 41 15.40 23.25 5.30
N GLN A 42 15.56 23.26 6.62
CA GLN A 42 16.78 23.68 7.34
C GLN A 42 17.71 22.49 7.64
N GLY A 43 17.30 21.25 7.31
CA GLY A 43 18.07 20.03 7.54
C GLY A 43 17.87 19.40 8.93
N ASN A 44 16.97 19.92 9.76
CA ASN A 44 16.67 19.33 11.07
C ASN A 44 15.83 18.06 10.88
N LYS A 45 16.20 17.00 11.61
CA LYS A 45 15.44 15.73 11.61
C LYS A 45 14.50 15.68 12.79
N THR A 46 13.22 15.48 12.53
CA THR A 46 12.20 15.24 13.56
C THR A 46 11.65 13.82 13.39
N ILE A 47 11.60 13.05 14.47
CA ILE A 47 10.97 11.73 14.46
C ILE A 47 9.47 11.95 14.34
N ARG A 48 8.91 11.45 13.25
CA ARG A 48 7.49 11.53 12.94
C ARG A 48 6.69 10.36 13.52
N PHE A 49 7.27 9.17 13.48
CA PHE A 49 6.65 7.96 13.98
C PHE A 49 7.72 6.95 14.42
N GLN A 50 7.45 6.25 15.52
CA GLN A 50 8.25 5.15 16.03
C GLN A 50 7.58 3.83 15.67
N PRO A 51 8.08 3.06 14.69
CA PRO A 51 7.49 1.77 14.34
C PRO A 51 7.63 0.72 15.45
N VAL A 52 6.95 -0.41 15.27
CA VAL A 52 7.09 -1.59 16.13
C VAL A 52 8.57 -2.00 16.24
N PRO A 53 9.08 -2.37 17.46
CA PRO A 53 10.45 -2.82 17.64
C PRO A 53 10.81 -4.04 16.77
N ALA A 54 12.09 -4.18 16.43
CA ALA A 54 12.56 -5.25 15.54
C ALA A 54 12.22 -6.65 16.07
N TRP A 55 12.36 -6.87 17.39
CA TRP A 55 12.09 -8.17 18.02
C TRP A 55 10.60 -8.57 17.98
N GLU A 56 9.69 -7.60 17.97
CA GLU A 56 8.24 -7.80 17.95
C GLU A 56 7.66 -7.86 16.52
N THR A 57 8.43 -7.40 15.54
CA THR A 57 7.98 -7.26 14.14
C THR A 57 7.40 -8.56 13.54
N PRO A 58 7.99 -9.76 13.72
CA PRO A 58 7.44 -10.98 13.16
C PRO A 58 6.03 -11.30 13.66
N GLU A 59 5.81 -11.14 14.97
CA GLU A 59 4.51 -11.39 15.61
C GLU A 59 3.46 -10.35 15.17
N ALA A 60 3.86 -9.08 15.09
CA ALA A 60 2.99 -8.01 14.62
C ALA A 60 2.51 -8.23 13.17
N VAL A 61 3.41 -8.66 12.27
CA VAL A 61 3.05 -8.98 10.88
C VAL A 61 2.12 -10.21 10.81
N GLU A 62 2.35 -11.22 11.64
CA GLU A 62 1.49 -12.39 11.71
C GLU A 62 0.08 -12.01 12.20
N ALA A 63 0.00 -11.22 13.27
CA ALA A 63 -1.26 -10.72 13.82
C ALA A 63 -2.04 -9.88 12.80
N LEU A 64 -1.36 -8.97 12.08
CA LEU A 64 -1.94 -8.18 11.01
C LEU A 64 -2.55 -9.05 9.91
N CYS A 65 -1.78 -10.04 9.42
CA CYS A 65 -2.26 -10.94 8.37
C CYS A 65 -3.48 -11.75 8.81
N ARG A 66 -3.45 -12.26 10.05
CA ARG A 66 -4.55 -13.02 10.63
C ARG A 66 -5.82 -12.17 10.79
N ALA A 67 -5.68 -10.98 11.37
CA ALA A 67 -6.81 -10.06 11.57
C ALA A 67 -7.48 -9.68 10.24
N TYR A 68 -6.68 -9.44 9.19
CA TYR A 68 -7.22 -9.16 7.86
C TYR A 68 -8.00 -10.34 7.28
N GLU A 69 -7.46 -11.56 7.36
CA GLU A 69 -8.14 -12.76 6.83
C GLU A 69 -9.42 -13.07 7.61
N GLU A 70 -9.42 -12.88 8.93
CA GLU A 70 -10.60 -13.03 9.78
C GLU A 70 -11.68 -12.01 9.40
N ALA A 71 -11.32 -10.73 9.22
CA ALA A 71 -12.25 -9.67 8.83
C ALA A 71 -12.86 -9.90 7.43
N VAL A 72 -12.03 -10.34 6.47
CA VAL A 72 -12.51 -10.71 5.12
C VAL A 72 -13.43 -11.93 5.20
N GLY A 73 -13.09 -12.93 6.04
CA GLY A 73 -13.90 -14.14 6.23
C GLY A 73 -15.23 -13.88 6.91
N ALA A 74 -15.29 -12.90 7.81
CA ALA A 74 -16.54 -12.47 8.46
C ALA A 74 -17.51 -11.80 7.48
N GLY A 75 -17.00 -11.12 6.45
CA GLY A 75 -17.82 -10.47 5.42
C GLY A 75 -18.65 -9.27 5.92
N GLU A 76 -18.32 -8.73 7.09
CA GLU A 76 -19.06 -7.61 7.70
C GLU A 76 -18.61 -6.25 7.17
N MET A 77 -17.42 -6.18 6.59
CA MET A 77 -16.82 -4.94 6.08
C MET A 77 -16.36 -5.12 4.63
N ASP A 78 -16.62 -4.09 3.81
CA ASP A 78 -16.18 -4.09 2.41
C ASP A 78 -14.64 -4.12 2.32
N PRO A 79 -14.06 -4.94 1.43
CA PRO A 79 -12.61 -4.99 1.22
C PRO A 79 -11.96 -3.64 0.91
N LEU A 80 -12.68 -2.70 0.25
CA LEU A 80 -12.19 -1.34 0.00
C LEU A 80 -11.90 -0.55 1.28
N LEU A 81 -12.51 -0.92 2.40
CA LEU A 81 -12.22 -0.34 3.71
C LEU A 81 -11.12 -1.12 4.43
N LEU A 82 -11.14 -2.46 4.35
CA LEU A 82 -10.15 -3.31 5.01
C LEU A 82 -8.74 -3.16 4.42
N ILE A 83 -8.64 -2.99 3.10
CA ILE A 83 -7.34 -2.88 2.42
C ILE A 83 -6.52 -1.68 2.91
N PRO A 84 -7.03 -0.43 2.92
CA PRO A 84 -6.26 0.68 3.46
C PRO A 84 -5.96 0.57 4.96
N MET A 85 -6.82 -0.05 5.77
CA MET A 85 -6.54 -0.31 7.18
C MET A 85 -5.34 -1.26 7.32
N PHE A 86 -5.34 -2.37 6.60
CA PHE A 86 -4.20 -3.30 6.54
C PHE A 86 -2.91 -2.60 6.11
N VAL A 87 -2.98 -1.76 5.08
CA VAL A 87 -1.81 -1.05 4.55
C VAL A 87 -1.28 -0.01 5.53
N LEU A 88 -2.16 0.70 6.24
CA LEU A 88 -1.76 1.62 7.31
C LEU A 88 -1.02 0.88 8.42
N ASP A 89 -1.59 -0.21 8.94
CA ASP A 89 -0.98 -1.00 10.00
C ASP A 89 0.37 -1.60 9.57
N PHE A 90 0.46 -2.09 8.32
CA PHE A 90 1.74 -2.52 7.74
C PHE A 90 2.79 -1.40 7.75
N LEU A 91 2.39 -0.17 7.42
CA LEU A 91 3.29 1.00 7.45
C LEU A 91 3.67 1.41 8.87
N CYS A 92 2.78 1.25 9.84
CA CYS A 92 3.08 1.50 11.26
C CYS A 92 3.99 0.41 11.86
N ILE A 93 3.83 -0.85 11.48
CA ILE A 93 4.76 -1.92 11.86
C ILE A 93 6.13 -1.67 11.24
N HIS A 94 6.18 -1.22 9.98
CA HIS A 94 7.40 -0.90 9.23
C HIS A 94 8.42 -2.03 9.24
N PRO A 95 8.05 -3.23 8.71
CA PRO A 95 8.76 -4.47 9.02
C PRO A 95 10.14 -4.60 8.41
N PHE A 96 10.52 -3.76 7.44
CA PHE A 96 11.77 -3.87 6.70
C PHE A 96 12.71 -2.71 6.99
N ASN A 97 14.03 -2.92 6.76
CA ASN A 97 15.02 -1.84 6.84
C ASN A 97 14.81 -0.79 5.74
N ASP A 98 14.36 -1.22 4.55
CA ASP A 98 14.01 -0.37 3.42
C ASP A 98 12.90 -1.04 2.60
N GLY A 99 12.23 -0.27 1.73
CA GLY A 99 11.21 -0.78 0.81
C GLY A 99 9.80 -0.88 1.39
N ASN A 100 9.55 -0.46 2.63
CA ASN A 100 8.22 -0.53 3.24
C ASN A 100 7.16 0.22 2.41
N GLY A 101 7.48 1.41 1.89
CA GLY A 101 6.58 2.16 1.02
C GLY A 101 6.32 1.49 -0.33
N ARG A 102 7.33 0.84 -0.94
CA ARG A 102 7.14 0.05 -2.18
C ARG A 102 6.31 -1.19 -1.91
N MET A 103 6.57 -1.87 -0.80
CA MET A 103 5.81 -3.02 -0.36
C MET A 103 4.35 -2.68 -0.05
N SER A 104 4.08 -1.55 0.61
CA SER A 104 2.72 -1.11 0.90
C SER A 104 1.90 -0.87 -0.37
N ARG A 105 2.48 -0.23 -1.39
CA ARG A 105 1.83 -0.04 -2.69
C ARG A 105 1.60 -1.36 -3.43
N LEU A 106 2.57 -2.27 -3.41
CA LEU A 106 2.43 -3.60 -3.99
C LEU A 106 1.33 -4.40 -3.28
N LEU A 107 1.29 -4.38 -1.95
CA LEU A 107 0.24 -5.03 -1.16
C LEU A 107 -1.14 -4.42 -1.45
N THR A 108 -1.24 -3.11 -1.58
CA THR A 108 -2.48 -2.44 -2.00
C THR A 108 -3.01 -3.02 -3.32
N LEU A 109 -2.16 -3.10 -4.34
CA LEU A 109 -2.54 -3.65 -5.65
C LEU A 109 -2.97 -5.12 -5.56
N LEU A 110 -2.20 -5.94 -4.86
CA LEU A 110 -2.50 -7.37 -4.72
C LEU A 110 -3.84 -7.60 -3.99
N LEU A 111 -4.10 -6.86 -2.92
CA LEU A 111 -5.34 -6.98 -2.16
C LEU A 111 -6.53 -6.44 -2.95
N LEU A 112 -6.38 -5.35 -3.70
CA LEU A 112 -7.40 -4.85 -4.62
C LEU A 112 -7.74 -5.89 -5.69
N TYR A 113 -6.73 -6.52 -6.31
CA TYR A 113 -6.96 -7.56 -7.32
C TYR A 113 -7.66 -8.78 -6.74
N ARG A 114 -7.28 -9.19 -5.53
CA ARG A 114 -7.95 -10.27 -4.80
C ARG A 114 -9.42 -9.95 -4.52
N ALA A 115 -9.74 -8.70 -4.22
CA ALA A 115 -11.10 -8.23 -4.00
C ALA A 115 -11.89 -7.96 -5.30
N GLY A 116 -11.29 -8.18 -6.49
CA GLY A 116 -11.94 -7.98 -7.78
C GLY A 116 -11.76 -6.58 -8.40
N TYR A 117 -11.04 -5.69 -7.73
CA TYR A 117 -10.76 -4.32 -8.21
C TYR A 117 -9.51 -4.32 -9.10
N ILE A 118 -9.69 -4.54 -10.41
CA ILE A 118 -8.58 -4.78 -11.35
C ILE A 118 -8.10 -3.54 -12.11
N VAL A 119 -8.59 -2.35 -11.79
CA VAL A 119 -8.26 -1.11 -12.50
C VAL A 119 -6.76 -0.82 -12.54
N GLY A 120 -6.01 -1.22 -11.51
CA GLY A 120 -4.56 -1.07 -11.45
C GLY A 120 -3.78 -1.85 -12.53
N LYS A 121 -4.45 -2.75 -13.29
CA LYS A 121 -3.86 -3.38 -14.49
C LYS A 121 -3.78 -2.44 -15.69
N TYR A 122 -4.56 -1.36 -15.68
CA TYR A 122 -4.72 -0.43 -16.81
C TYR A 122 -4.29 0.99 -16.47
N ILE A 123 -4.42 1.37 -15.18
CA ILE A 123 -4.07 2.69 -14.67
C ILE A 123 -3.03 2.53 -13.55
N SER A 124 -1.97 3.30 -13.61
CA SER A 124 -0.93 3.27 -12.58
C SER A 124 -1.40 3.95 -11.30
N ILE A 125 -1.79 3.15 -10.32
CA ILE A 125 -2.12 3.64 -8.96
C ILE A 125 -0.89 4.30 -8.32
N GLU A 126 0.32 3.79 -8.57
CA GLU A 126 1.56 4.41 -8.08
C GLU A 126 1.75 5.84 -8.59
N LYS A 127 1.44 6.09 -9.87
CA LYS A 127 1.51 7.42 -10.46
C LYS A 127 0.51 8.38 -9.79
N LEU A 128 -0.73 7.93 -9.57
CA LEU A 128 -1.74 8.74 -8.89
C LEU A 128 -1.32 9.09 -7.44
N ILE A 129 -0.70 8.15 -6.74
CA ILE A 129 -0.14 8.39 -5.39
C ILE A 129 1.03 9.39 -5.46
N GLU A 130 1.91 9.28 -6.46
CA GLU A 130 3.05 10.21 -6.60
C GLU A 130 2.57 11.63 -6.95
N GLU A 131 1.55 11.78 -7.79
CA GLU A 131 0.94 13.06 -8.14
C GLU A 131 0.21 13.72 -6.95
N SER A 132 -0.24 12.93 -5.96
CA SER A 132 -0.89 13.37 -4.72
C SER A 132 -0.06 13.11 -3.47
N LYS A 133 1.26 13.10 -3.60
CA LYS A 133 2.22 12.67 -2.57
C LYS A 133 2.06 13.39 -1.23
N GLU A 134 1.85 14.70 -1.25
CA GLU A 134 1.66 15.49 -0.03
C GLU A 134 0.43 15.03 0.73
N THR A 135 -0.71 14.92 0.05
CA THR A 135 -1.97 14.43 0.64
C THR A 135 -1.86 13.00 1.17
N TYR A 136 -1.08 12.13 0.47
CA TYR A 136 -0.77 10.79 0.93
C TYR A 136 -0.08 10.81 2.30
N TYR A 137 0.98 11.61 2.45
CA TYR A 137 1.72 11.69 3.70
C TYR A 137 0.92 12.37 4.81
N GLU A 138 0.11 13.37 4.51
CA GLU A 138 -0.80 13.99 5.47
C GLU A 138 -1.82 12.97 6.00
N ALA A 139 -2.48 12.23 5.11
CA ALA A 139 -3.46 11.22 5.48
C ALA A 139 -2.81 10.09 6.32
N LEU A 140 -1.62 9.64 5.93
CA LEU A 140 -0.85 8.64 6.66
C LEU A 140 -0.48 9.15 8.07
N GLN A 141 -0.02 10.40 8.19
CA GLN A 141 0.32 11.01 9.46
C GLN A 141 -0.89 11.10 10.38
N GLN A 142 -1.99 11.63 9.89
CA GLN A 142 -3.22 11.77 10.67
C GLN A 142 -3.70 10.40 11.19
N SER A 143 -3.67 9.38 10.32
CA SER A 143 -4.16 8.05 10.69
C SER A 143 -3.19 7.24 11.55
N SER A 144 -1.91 7.61 11.64
CA SER A 144 -0.94 6.94 12.51
C SER A 144 -0.86 7.53 13.92
N LEU A 145 -1.53 8.65 14.21
CA LEU A 145 -1.58 9.22 15.55
C LEU A 145 -2.25 8.24 16.52
N ASN A 146 -1.64 8.02 17.69
CA ASN A 146 -2.11 7.11 18.74
C ASN A 146 -2.30 5.65 18.28
N TRP A 147 -1.56 5.22 17.25
CA TRP A 147 -1.67 3.86 16.72
C TRP A 147 -1.25 2.81 17.75
N HIS A 148 -0.20 3.07 18.55
CA HIS A 148 0.28 2.15 19.59
C HIS A 148 -0.71 1.99 20.75
N GLU A 149 -1.55 2.97 20.96
CA GLU A 149 -2.60 2.98 21.98
C GLU A 149 -3.92 2.36 21.47
N ALA A 150 -3.93 1.84 20.23
CA ALA A 150 -5.13 1.37 19.52
C ALA A 150 -6.28 2.42 19.52
N ALA A 151 -5.91 3.71 19.44
CA ALA A 151 -6.81 4.86 19.48
C ALA A 151 -6.64 5.76 18.23
N ASN A 152 -6.09 5.20 17.16
CA ASN A 152 -5.91 5.90 15.89
C ASN A 152 -7.21 5.98 15.08
N ASP A 153 -7.32 6.99 14.20
CA ASP A 153 -8.42 7.12 13.25
C ASP A 153 -7.97 6.68 11.84
N TYR A 154 -8.52 5.58 11.36
CA TYR A 154 -8.24 5.09 10.01
C TYR A 154 -8.87 5.95 8.89
N ALA A 155 -9.88 6.77 9.22
CA ALA A 155 -10.70 7.44 8.22
C ALA A 155 -9.92 8.37 7.25
N PRO A 156 -8.90 9.15 7.66
CA PRO A 156 -8.14 9.97 6.72
C PRO A 156 -7.45 9.13 5.64
N PHE A 157 -6.76 8.05 6.02
CA PHE A 157 -6.04 7.20 5.07
C PHE A 157 -6.97 6.34 4.21
N VAL A 158 -8.08 5.87 4.78
CA VAL A 158 -9.14 5.18 4.03
C VAL A 158 -9.73 6.09 2.97
N ARG A 159 -10.14 7.32 3.31
CA ARG A 159 -10.69 8.30 2.36
C ARG A 159 -9.71 8.62 1.24
N TYR A 160 -8.43 8.83 1.58
CA TYR A 160 -7.38 9.05 0.59
C TYR A 160 -7.29 7.89 -0.40
N THR A 161 -7.17 6.66 0.11
CA THR A 161 -7.03 5.46 -0.74
C THR A 161 -8.25 5.25 -1.62
N LEU A 162 -9.47 5.42 -1.10
CA LEU A 162 -10.69 5.36 -1.88
C LEU A 162 -10.71 6.43 -2.99
N GLY A 163 -10.23 7.64 -2.69
CA GLY A 163 -10.08 8.71 -3.67
C GLY A 163 -9.15 8.32 -4.82
N VAL A 164 -8.01 7.70 -4.52
CA VAL A 164 -7.06 7.20 -5.53
C VAL A 164 -7.68 6.10 -6.39
N VAL A 165 -8.37 5.13 -5.78
CA VAL A 165 -9.07 4.06 -6.53
C VAL A 165 -10.16 4.66 -7.43
N ALA A 166 -10.96 5.58 -6.92
CA ALA A 166 -12.00 6.27 -7.71
C ALA A 166 -11.39 7.04 -8.89
N ALA A 167 -10.30 7.79 -8.67
CA ALA A 167 -9.58 8.50 -9.73
C ALA A 167 -9.06 7.54 -10.81
N ALA A 168 -8.54 6.37 -10.42
CA ALA A 168 -8.09 5.35 -11.37
C ALA A 168 -9.25 4.84 -12.25
N TYR A 169 -10.41 4.56 -11.68
CA TYR A 169 -11.59 4.15 -12.45
C TYR A 169 -12.10 5.27 -13.36
N GLN A 170 -12.05 6.51 -12.90
CA GLN A 170 -12.45 7.67 -13.71
C GLN A 170 -11.50 7.86 -14.90
N GLU A 171 -10.20 7.80 -14.68
CA GLU A 171 -9.19 7.87 -15.77
C GLU A 171 -9.38 6.74 -16.77
N PHE A 172 -9.59 5.50 -16.29
CA PHE A 172 -9.87 4.35 -17.14
C PHE A 172 -11.12 4.58 -18.01
N SER A 173 -12.21 5.08 -17.43
CA SER A 173 -13.44 5.38 -18.14
C SER A 173 -13.24 6.41 -19.25
N VAL A 174 -12.50 7.49 -18.98
CA VAL A 174 -12.16 8.53 -19.98
C VAL A 174 -11.34 7.93 -21.13
N ARG A 175 -10.34 7.10 -20.86
CA ARG A 175 -9.52 6.44 -21.89
C ARG A 175 -10.37 5.52 -22.78
N VAL A 176 -11.24 4.70 -22.18
CA VAL A 176 -12.15 3.81 -22.92
C VAL A 176 -13.10 4.61 -23.83
N GLN A 177 -13.67 5.72 -23.33
CA GLN A 177 -14.53 6.57 -24.12
C GLN A 177 -13.79 7.23 -25.31
N ALA A 178 -12.57 7.73 -25.09
CA ALA A 178 -11.73 8.31 -26.13
C ALA A 178 -11.41 7.28 -27.25
N LEU A 179 -11.04 6.05 -26.87
CA LEU A 179 -10.79 4.96 -27.83
C LEU A 179 -12.04 4.55 -28.60
N SER A 180 -13.22 4.59 -27.96
CA SER A 180 -14.47 4.27 -28.60
C SER A 180 -14.91 5.34 -29.58
N ALA A 181 -14.64 6.62 -29.29
CA ALA A 181 -15.01 7.76 -30.13
C ALA A 181 -14.08 7.96 -31.32
N SER A 182 -12.82 7.48 -31.26
CA SER A 182 -11.82 7.72 -32.29
C SER A 182 -12.01 6.94 -33.58
N GLY A 183 -12.95 6.02 -33.67
CA GLY A 183 -13.18 5.17 -34.85
C GLY A 183 -12.01 4.24 -35.18
N MET A 184 -11.00 4.12 -34.31
CA MET A 184 -9.78 3.35 -34.51
C MET A 184 -10.06 1.87 -34.79
N SER A 185 -9.24 1.25 -35.61
CA SER A 185 -9.26 -0.19 -35.83
C SER A 185 -8.86 -0.94 -34.56
N LYS A 186 -9.29 -2.19 -34.42
CA LYS A 186 -8.96 -3.03 -33.26
C LYS A 186 -7.46 -3.10 -32.92
N PRO A 187 -6.53 -3.20 -33.91
CA PRO A 187 -5.08 -3.17 -33.67
C PRO A 187 -4.57 -1.83 -33.11
N ASP A 188 -5.13 -0.71 -33.59
CA ASP A 188 -4.67 0.61 -33.18
C ASP A 188 -5.12 0.93 -31.73
N ARG A 189 -6.30 0.46 -31.32
CA ARG A 189 -6.80 0.57 -29.93
C ARG A 189 -5.92 -0.17 -28.92
N ILE A 190 -5.24 -1.25 -29.33
CA ILE A 190 -4.36 -2.03 -28.44
C ILE A 190 -3.01 -1.33 -28.24
N ARG A 191 -2.58 -0.46 -29.16
CA ARG A 191 -1.29 0.25 -29.09
C ARG A 191 -1.34 1.51 -28.22
N GLU A 192 -2.53 2.07 -27.96
CA GLU A 192 -2.72 3.29 -27.17
C GLU A 192 -3.17 3.02 -25.72
N VAL A 193 -3.38 1.77 -25.32
CA VAL A 193 -3.64 1.34 -23.95
C VAL A 193 -2.34 0.87 -23.29
#